data_0b4ab981d0dd61285da5e6afba15063a
#
_entry.id   0b4ab981d0dd61285da5e6afba15063a
#
_cell.length_a   1.000
_cell.length_b   1.000
_cell.length_c   1.000
_cell.angle_alpha   90.00
_cell.angle_beta   90.00
_cell.angle_gamma   90.00
#
_symmetry.space_group_name_H-M   'P 1'
#
loop_
_entity.id
_entity.type
_entity.pdbx_description
1 polymer ?
#
loop_
_entity_poly.entity_id
_entity_poly.type
_entity_poly.pdbx_seq_one_letter_code
_entity_poly.pdbx_strand_id
1 'polypeptide(L)'
;MKTSIHYQKRIAGFTLLELIVSIVIFTIIISIVSQAFNGVIRGWQRGTEVLEDVQHSEYAMSKLAQVIDSTIYFDNPRKRYAFLFEKKNSGKFPTDSLSFVTVSPALMPRGSMLRNGSHRIKIYIDDDDDGEPALFTQAAPALVDMEENSFKSNFEPYLVSRAIQGIEIMVYDEKAKEWTDTWEKKNSVPTRIKISLFAPSEKEDEEPIVFTRIIDIPVAKSVKLRLKNPTKTSRGRRIKSK
;
A
#
# COMPACT_ATOMS: atom_id res chain seq x y z
N MET A 1 -58.95 10.68 -80.54
CA MET A 1 -57.52 10.91 -80.54
C MET A 1 -57.04 11.20 -79.11
N LYS A 2 -56.35 10.26 -78.45
CA LYS A 2 -55.80 10.46 -77.09
C LYS A 2 -54.29 10.72 -77.22
N THR A 3 -53.88 11.94 -77.05
CA THR A 3 -52.46 12.35 -77.03
C THR A 3 -51.81 11.99 -75.72
N SER A 4 -50.93 11.01 -75.70
CA SER A 4 -50.14 10.60 -74.57
C SER A 4 -48.94 11.53 -74.40
N ILE A 5 -48.91 12.33 -73.35
CA ILE A 5 -47.77 13.18 -72.98
C ILE A 5 -46.72 12.32 -72.28
N HIS A 6 -45.61 11.99 -72.92
CA HIS A 6 -44.47 11.31 -72.27
C HIS A 6 -43.65 12.36 -71.50
N TYR A 7 -43.67 12.28 -70.19
CA TYR A 7 -42.82 13.04 -69.31
C TYR A 7 -41.42 12.38 -69.31
N GLN A 8 -40.48 12.95 -70.08
CA GLN A 8 -39.09 12.54 -69.93
C GLN A 8 -38.50 13.04 -68.62
N LYS A 9 -38.25 12.10 -67.69
CA LYS A 9 -37.56 12.37 -66.39
C LYS A 9 -36.11 12.70 -66.77
N ARG A 10 -35.71 13.97 -66.64
CA ARG A 10 -34.32 14.38 -66.76
C ARG A 10 -33.51 13.74 -65.59
N ILE A 11 -32.63 12.82 -65.88
CA ILE A 11 -31.65 12.29 -65.03
C ILE A 11 -30.57 13.36 -64.84
N ALA A 12 -30.55 14.11 -63.79
CA ALA A 12 -29.48 15.02 -63.41
C ALA A 12 -28.23 14.18 -63.03
N GLY A 13 -27.19 14.24 -63.85
CA GLY A 13 -25.90 13.63 -63.58
C GLY A 13 -25.14 14.46 -62.51
N PHE A 14 -24.40 13.78 -61.64
CA PHE A 14 -23.51 14.40 -60.68
C PHE A 14 -22.41 15.19 -61.39
N THR A 15 -22.13 16.40 -60.95
CA THR A 15 -21.02 17.20 -61.47
C THR A 15 -19.70 16.78 -60.78
N LEU A 16 -18.58 16.87 -61.53
CA LEU A 16 -17.25 16.58 -60.99
C LEU A 16 -16.91 17.47 -59.77
N LEU A 17 -17.41 18.71 -59.76
CA LEU A 17 -17.25 19.65 -58.65
C LEU A 17 -17.95 19.13 -57.36
N GLU A 18 -19.17 18.63 -57.51
CA GLU A 18 -19.98 18.13 -56.36
C GLU A 18 -19.33 16.90 -55.75
N LEU A 19 -18.71 16.04 -56.56
CA LEU A 19 -17.97 14.87 -56.08
C LEU A 19 -16.72 15.30 -55.27
N ILE A 20 -15.94 16.27 -55.75
CA ILE A 20 -14.75 16.79 -55.07
C ILE A 20 -15.15 17.42 -53.72
N VAL A 21 -16.17 18.28 -53.71
CA VAL A 21 -16.65 18.92 -52.48
C VAL A 21 -17.13 17.87 -51.46
N SER A 22 -17.83 16.84 -51.88
CA SER A 22 -18.29 15.76 -51.02
C SER A 22 -17.13 14.98 -50.38
N ILE A 23 -16.08 14.68 -51.14
CA ILE A 23 -14.88 14.00 -50.65
C ILE A 23 -14.14 14.87 -49.64
N VAL A 24 -14.00 16.17 -49.88
CA VAL A 24 -13.35 17.10 -48.96
C VAL A 24 -14.11 17.15 -47.62
N ILE A 25 -15.43 17.35 -47.66
CA ILE A 25 -16.27 17.38 -46.45
C ILE A 25 -16.18 16.06 -45.69
N PHE A 26 -16.23 14.92 -46.39
CA PHE A 26 -16.12 13.59 -45.78
C PHE A 26 -14.76 13.39 -45.09
N THR A 27 -13.67 13.84 -45.71
CA THR A 27 -12.31 13.77 -45.14
C THR A 27 -12.21 14.60 -43.87
N ILE A 28 -12.81 15.80 -43.86
CA ILE A 28 -12.84 16.66 -42.64
C ILE A 28 -13.61 15.98 -41.54
N ILE A 29 -14.78 15.42 -41.82
CA ILE A 29 -15.61 14.71 -40.82
C ILE A 29 -14.84 13.53 -40.24
N ILE A 30 -14.22 12.68 -41.09
CA ILE A 30 -13.42 11.55 -40.63
C ILE A 30 -12.26 12.03 -39.73
N SER A 31 -11.59 13.12 -40.10
CA SER A 31 -10.47 13.66 -39.32
C SER A 31 -10.93 14.10 -37.91
N ILE A 32 -12.07 14.79 -37.81
CA ILE A 32 -12.65 15.22 -36.54
C ILE A 32 -13.04 14.02 -35.67
N VAL A 33 -13.71 13.03 -36.26
CA VAL A 33 -14.11 11.81 -35.56
C VAL A 33 -12.89 11.03 -35.05
N SER A 34 -11.85 10.90 -35.90
CA SER A 34 -10.61 10.21 -35.51
C SER A 34 -9.89 10.91 -34.34
N GLN A 35 -9.85 12.26 -34.36
CA GLN A 35 -9.24 13.02 -33.25
C GLN A 35 -10.05 12.86 -31.96
N ALA A 36 -11.38 12.92 -32.04
CA ALA A 36 -12.24 12.70 -30.87
C ALA A 36 -12.06 11.27 -30.29
N PHE A 37 -12.01 10.27 -31.16
CA PHE A 37 -11.80 8.87 -30.76
C PHE A 37 -10.45 8.66 -30.07
N ASN A 38 -9.36 9.22 -30.65
CA ASN A 38 -8.04 9.18 -30.03
C ASN A 38 -7.99 9.89 -28.70
N GLY A 39 -8.76 10.96 -28.51
CA GLY A 39 -8.91 11.65 -27.22
C GLY A 39 -9.54 10.76 -26.15
N VAL A 40 -10.62 10.05 -26.52
CA VAL A 40 -11.30 9.12 -25.61
C VAL A 40 -10.40 7.94 -25.23
N ILE A 41 -9.69 7.34 -26.20
CA ILE A 41 -8.76 6.22 -25.91
C ILE A 41 -7.65 6.65 -24.94
N ARG A 42 -7.02 7.80 -25.19
CA ARG A 42 -5.98 8.33 -24.29
C ARG A 42 -6.53 8.62 -22.90
N GLY A 43 -7.74 9.18 -22.80
CA GLY A 43 -8.42 9.40 -21.52
C GLY A 43 -8.70 8.10 -20.77
N TRP A 44 -9.14 7.07 -21.48
CA TRP A 44 -9.37 5.75 -20.89
C TRP A 44 -8.07 5.11 -20.39
N GLN A 45 -7.02 5.09 -21.22
CA GLN A 45 -5.72 4.50 -20.83
C GLN A 45 -5.19 5.13 -19.54
N ARG A 46 -5.15 6.47 -19.48
CA ARG A 46 -4.75 7.18 -18.26
C ARG A 46 -5.63 6.84 -17.05
N GLY A 47 -6.94 6.80 -17.25
CA GLY A 47 -7.86 6.43 -16.16
C GLY A 47 -7.61 5.02 -15.64
N THR A 48 -7.24 4.08 -16.53
CA THR A 48 -6.95 2.69 -16.13
C THR A 48 -5.63 2.59 -15.38
N GLU A 49 -4.58 3.28 -15.82
CA GLU A 49 -3.27 3.33 -15.14
C GLU A 49 -3.40 3.86 -13.71
N VAL A 50 -4.07 5.00 -13.53
CA VAL A 50 -4.33 5.56 -12.18
C VAL A 50 -5.13 4.61 -11.30
N LEU A 51 -6.11 3.92 -11.89
CA LEU A 51 -6.94 2.98 -11.14
C LEU A 51 -6.14 1.75 -10.66
N GLU A 52 -5.22 1.25 -11.49
CA GLU A 52 -4.34 0.15 -11.13
C GLU A 52 -3.41 0.54 -9.98
N ASP A 53 -2.79 1.71 -10.01
CA ASP A 53 -1.91 2.20 -8.94
C ASP A 53 -2.66 2.40 -7.63
N VAL A 54 -3.87 2.96 -7.67
CA VAL A 54 -4.74 3.09 -6.49
C VAL A 54 -5.09 1.72 -5.92
N GLN A 55 -5.48 0.75 -6.76
CA GLN A 55 -5.81 -0.60 -6.31
C GLN A 55 -4.61 -1.32 -5.68
N HIS A 56 -3.42 -1.19 -6.27
CA HIS A 56 -2.18 -1.74 -5.71
C HIS A 56 -1.83 -1.12 -4.36
N SER A 57 -1.99 0.19 -4.22
CA SER A 57 -1.73 0.90 -2.97
C SER A 57 -2.74 0.57 -1.87
N GLU A 58 -4.03 0.48 -2.20
CA GLU A 58 -5.06 0.04 -1.26
C GLU A 58 -4.87 -1.43 -0.83
N TYR A 59 -4.49 -2.29 -1.77
CA TYR A 59 -4.15 -3.68 -1.46
C TYR A 59 -2.97 -3.76 -0.50
N ALA A 60 -1.88 -3.03 -0.75
CA ALA A 60 -0.73 -2.97 0.14
C ALA A 60 -1.13 -2.44 1.53
N MET A 61 -1.90 -1.36 1.61
CA MET A 61 -2.42 -0.83 2.88
C MET A 61 -3.28 -1.84 3.63
N SER A 62 -4.12 -2.59 2.93
CA SER A 62 -4.95 -3.63 3.53
C SER A 62 -4.10 -4.78 4.11
N LYS A 63 -3.04 -5.19 3.40
CA LYS A 63 -2.11 -6.21 3.87
C LYS A 63 -1.26 -5.73 5.05
N LEU A 64 -0.79 -4.48 5.03
CA LEU A 64 -0.13 -3.84 6.16
C LEU A 64 -1.03 -3.85 7.40
N ALA A 65 -2.29 -3.43 7.25
CA ALA A 65 -3.25 -3.42 8.34
C ALA A 65 -3.45 -4.82 8.93
N GLN A 66 -3.59 -5.86 8.09
CA GLN A 66 -3.74 -7.25 8.52
C GLN A 66 -2.52 -7.75 9.31
N VAL A 67 -1.31 -7.42 8.87
CA VAL A 67 -0.06 -7.82 9.54
C VAL A 67 0.08 -7.14 10.90
N ILE A 68 -0.27 -5.86 10.98
CA ILE A 68 -0.19 -5.06 12.20
C ILE A 68 -1.27 -5.45 13.21
N ASP A 69 -2.50 -5.69 12.78
CA ASP A 69 -3.59 -6.18 13.64
C ASP A 69 -3.24 -7.53 14.28
N SER A 70 -2.49 -8.37 13.54
CA SER A 70 -2.01 -9.68 14.00
C SER A 70 -0.71 -9.63 14.81
N THR A 71 -0.31 -8.45 15.31
CA THR A 71 0.87 -8.28 16.16
C THR A 71 0.74 -9.11 17.43
N ILE A 72 1.82 -9.81 17.79
CA ILE A 72 1.94 -10.50 19.08
C ILE A 72 3.02 -9.87 19.95
N TYR A 73 2.79 -9.88 21.25
CA TYR A 73 3.72 -9.34 22.21
C TYR A 73 3.78 -10.20 23.46
N PHE A 74 5.00 -10.54 23.87
CA PHE A 74 5.30 -11.16 25.15
C PHE A 74 6.39 -10.36 25.84
N ASP A 75 6.18 -10.04 27.11
CA ASP A 75 7.22 -9.42 27.91
C ASP A 75 8.38 -10.40 28.11
N ASN A 76 9.54 -10.05 27.56
CA ASN A 76 10.74 -10.88 27.55
C ASN A 76 11.95 -10.02 27.93
N PRO A 77 12.82 -10.48 28.88
CA PRO A 77 14.03 -9.74 29.27
C PRO A 77 14.94 -9.36 28.09
N ARG A 78 14.98 -10.19 27.04
CA ARG A 78 15.77 -9.92 25.82
C ARG A 78 15.06 -9.03 24.80
N LYS A 79 13.87 -8.50 25.12
CA LYS A 79 13.08 -7.60 24.25
C LYS A 79 12.83 -8.13 22.83
N ARG A 80 12.85 -9.46 22.64
CA ARG A 80 12.68 -10.11 21.33
C ARG A 80 11.34 -9.84 20.66
N TYR A 81 10.35 -9.35 21.42
CA TYR A 81 9.03 -8.95 20.92
C TYR A 81 8.86 -7.43 20.86
N ALA A 82 9.96 -6.68 20.94
CA ALA A 82 9.90 -5.23 20.89
C ALA A 82 9.25 -4.73 19.59
N PHE A 83 8.41 -3.74 19.73
CA PHE A 83 7.89 -2.95 18.63
C PHE A 83 8.89 -1.83 18.36
N LEU A 84 9.53 -1.86 17.21
CA LEU A 84 10.57 -0.92 16.84
C LEU A 84 10.07 -0.04 15.71
N PHE A 85 10.27 1.23 15.88
CA PHE A 85 9.91 2.25 14.92
C PHE A 85 11.11 3.19 14.76
N GLU A 86 11.50 3.44 13.53
CA GLU A 86 12.58 4.37 13.19
C GLU A 86 12.06 5.43 12.23
N LYS A 87 12.17 6.68 12.62
CA LYS A 87 11.89 7.82 11.76
C LYS A 87 13.04 7.99 10.79
N LYS A 88 12.75 7.99 9.49
CA LYS A 88 13.72 8.25 8.44
C LYS A 88 13.11 9.20 7.42
N ASN A 89 13.95 10.08 6.89
CA ASN A 89 13.55 10.98 5.83
C ASN A 89 14.68 10.95 4.78
N SER A 90 14.45 10.24 3.69
CA SER A 90 15.41 10.10 2.60
C SER A 90 14.68 10.33 1.29
N GLY A 91 15.12 11.36 0.53
CA GLY A 91 14.51 11.69 -0.75
C GLY A 91 13.28 12.58 -0.65
N LYS A 92 12.33 12.40 -1.58
CA LYS A 92 11.13 13.23 -1.73
C LYS A 92 10.04 12.93 -0.68
N PHE A 93 9.98 11.69 -0.18
CA PHE A 93 8.95 11.22 0.74
C PHE A 93 9.55 10.71 2.05
N PRO A 94 8.76 10.64 3.14
CA PRO A 94 9.17 9.96 4.36
C PRO A 94 9.45 8.47 4.10
N THR A 95 10.52 7.94 4.72
CA THR A 95 10.95 6.54 4.56
C THR A 95 11.06 5.84 5.91
N ASP A 96 10.07 6.05 6.77
CA ASP A 96 10.02 5.44 8.09
C ASP A 96 10.11 3.91 8.02
N SER A 97 10.64 3.28 9.06
CA SER A 97 10.65 1.83 9.13
C SER A 97 10.00 1.31 10.41
N LEU A 98 9.34 0.16 10.29
CA LEU A 98 8.60 -0.50 11.36
C LEU A 98 9.01 -1.95 11.48
N SER A 99 9.34 -2.43 12.70
CA SER A 99 9.63 -3.84 12.93
C SER A 99 8.96 -4.35 14.19
N PHE A 100 8.25 -5.48 14.07
CA PHE A 100 7.51 -6.11 15.15
C PHE A 100 7.32 -7.61 14.88
N VAL A 101 6.79 -8.33 15.86
CA VAL A 101 6.49 -9.77 15.70
C VAL A 101 5.00 -9.95 15.41
N THR A 102 4.69 -10.76 14.41
CA THR A 102 3.32 -11.05 13.95
C THR A 102 3.14 -12.54 13.65
N VAL A 103 1.89 -12.97 13.51
CA VAL A 103 1.53 -14.31 13.02
C VAL A 103 0.93 -14.26 11.61
N SER A 104 0.71 -13.07 11.06
CA SER A 104 0.11 -12.93 9.74
C SER A 104 1.14 -13.08 8.62
N PRO A 105 0.96 -14.02 7.69
CA PRO A 105 1.86 -14.21 6.55
C PRO A 105 1.53 -13.29 5.37
N ALA A 106 0.73 -12.24 5.54
CA ALA A 106 0.14 -11.47 4.44
C ALA A 106 1.16 -10.72 3.58
N LEU A 107 2.31 -10.35 4.15
CA LEU A 107 3.40 -9.65 3.46
C LEU A 107 4.66 -10.51 3.33
N MET A 108 4.48 -11.79 3.07
CA MET A 108 5.56 -12.74 2.90
C MET A 108 5.40 -13.52 1.59
N PRO A 109 6.52 -13.91 0.94
CA PRO A 109 6.47 -14.76 -0.25
C PRO A 109 5.77 -16.09 0.06
N ARG A 110 5.05 -16.63 -0.92
CA ARG A 110 4.23 -17.85 -0.74
C ARG A 110 5.05 -19.07 -0.33
N GLY A 111 6.32 -19.15 -0.71
CA GLY A 111 7.23 -20.27 -0.38
C GLY A 111 7.99 -20.14 0.95
N SER A 112 7.79 -19.08 1.73
CA SER A 112 8.53 -18.88 2.97
C SER A 112 8.15 -19.89 4.04
N MET A 113 9.14 -20.53 4.66
CA MET A 113 8.94 -21.47 5.80
C MET A 113 8.39 -20.76 7.06
N LEU A 114 8.56 -19.43 7.16
CA LEU A 114 8.10 -18.64 8.31
C LEU A 114 6.59 -18.36 8.31
N ARG A 115 5.87 -18.73 7.24
CA ARG A 115 4.42 -18.47 7.10
C ARG A 115 3.56 -19.16 8.15
N ASN A 116 4.01 -20.28 8.69
CA ASN A 116 3.22 -21.14 9.58
C ASN A 116 3.49 -20.88 11.08
N GLY A 117 3.98 -19.71 11.43
CA GLY A 117 4.29 -19.40 12.82
C GLY A 117 4.49 -17.92 13.09
N SER A 118 4.91 -17.63 14.32
CA SER A 118 5.30 -16.27 14.67
C SER A 118 6.64 -15.92 14.03
N HIS A 119 6.70 -14.76 13.43
CA HIS A 119 7.89 -14.23 12.79
C HIS A 119 8.00 -12.74 13.05
N ARG A 120 9.21 -12.22 13.00
CA ARG A 120 9.47 -10.80 13.00
C ARG A 120 9.41 -10.30 11.57
N ILE A 121 8.73 -9.21 11.36
CA ILE A 121 8.69 -8.52 10.07
C ILE A 121 9.27 -7.12 10.22
N LYS A 122 10.02 -6.68 9.22
CA LYS A 122 10.45 -5.30 9.03
C LYS A 122 9.78 -4.78 7.76
N ILE A 123 9.21 -3.58 7.82
CA ILE A 123 8.55 -2.87 6.73
C ILE A 123 9.34 -1.58 6.52
N TYR A 124 9.76 -1.30 5.30
CA TYR A 124 10.63 -0.17 5.00
C TYR A 124 10.60 0.18 3.51
N ILE A 125 11.11 1.37 3.17
CA ILE A 125 11.35 1.77 1.78
C ILE A 125 12.83 1.51 1.47
N ASP A 126 13.10 0.96 0.30
CA ASP A 126 14.43 0.77 -0.27
C ASP A 126 14.35 0.87 -1.79
N ASP A 127 15.48 1.02 -2.45
CA ASP A 127 15.54 1.09 -3.91
C ASP A 127 15.33 -0.32 -4.50
N ASP A 128 14.55 -0.41 -5.56
CA ASP A 128 14.36 -1.64 -6.31
C ASP A 128 15.50 -1.88 -7.33
N ASP A 129 15.35 -2.90 -8.17
CA ASP A 129 16.36 -3.26 -9.19
C ASP A 129 16.56 -2.16 -10.24
N ASP A 130 15.60 -1.26 -10.40
CA ASP A 130 15.64 -0.13 -11.33
C ASP A 130 16.20 1.14 -10.64
N GLY A 131 16.46 1.10 -9.32
CA GLY A 131 16.95 2.20 -8.51
C GLY A 131 15.85 3.17 -8.07
N GLU A 132 14.58 2.76 -8.16
CA GLU A 132 13.44 3.54 -7.72
C GLU A 132 12.97 3.11 -6.32
N PRO A 133 12.58 4.07 -5.45
CA PRO A 133 12.08 3.74 -4.12
C PRO A 133 10.82 2.88 -4.21
N ALA A 134 10.79 1.79 -3.44
CA ALA A 134 9.67 0.86 -3.39
C ALA A 134 9.44 0.34 -1.96
N LEU A 135 8.23 -0.18 -1.71
CA LEU A 135 7.87 -0.75 -0.41
C LEU A 135 8.35 -2.21 -0.32
N PHE A 136 9.21 -2.47 0.66
CA PHE A 136 9.74 -3.79 0.95
C PHE A 136 9.33 -4.30 2.33
N THR A 137 9.35 -5.61 2.46
CA THR A 137 9.30 -6.29 3.74
C THR A 137 10.43 -7.31 3.85
N GLN A 138 10.85 -7.57 5.07
CA GLN A 138 11.83 -8.59 5.38
C GLN A 138 11.37 -9.38 6.59
N ALA A 139 11.33 -10.72 6.49
CA ALA A 139 10.85 -11.57 7.55
C ALA A 139 11.97 -12.42 8.14
N ALA A 140 12.00 -12.52 9.47
CA ALA A 140 12.95 -13.32 10.23
C ALA A 140 12.24 -14.16 11.30
N PRO A 141 12.83 -15.25 11.81
CA PRO A 141 12.30 -15.97 12.97
C PRO A 141 12.09 -15.01 14.15
N ALA A 142 10.96 -15.17 14.89
CA ALA A 142 10.57 -14.25 15.96
C ALA A 142 11.61 -14.08 17.08
N LEU A 143 12.49 -15.06 17.27
CA LEU A 143 13.48 -15.11 18.36
C LEU A 143 14.89 -14.69 17.95
N VAL A 144 15.08 -14.18 16.74
CA VAL A 144 16.38 -13.64 16.32
C VAL A 144 16.71 -12.38 17.10
N ASP A 145 17.93 -12.30 17.61
CA ASP A 145 18.42 -11.10 18.29
C ASP A 145 18.56 -9.95 17.27
N MET A 146 18.10 -8.78 17.68
CA MET A 146 17.87 -7.62 16.82
C MET A 146 19.11 -6.70 16.77
N GLU A 147 20.27 -7.24 16.51
CA GLU A 147 21.34 -6.39 16.05
C GLU A 147 21.08 -5.98 14.59
N GLU A 148 21.08 -4.69 14.32
CA GLU A 148 20.67 -4.07 13.05
C GLU A 148 21.33 -4.69 11.82
N ASN A 149 22.55 -5.17 11.97
CA ASN A 149 23.32 -5.85 10.92
C ASN A 149 22.86 -7.31 10.65
N SER A 150 22.24 -7.98 11.63
CA SER A 150 21.79 -9.37 11.46
C SER A 150 20.56 -9.49 10.56
N PHE A 151 19.76 -8.44 10.47
CA PHE A 151 18.57 -8.41 9.62
C PHE A 151 18.93 -8.27 8.15
N LYS A 152 19.92 -7.41 7.83
CA LYS A 152 20.31 -7.10 6.44
C LYS A 152 21.02 -8.24 5.73
N SER A 153 21.76 -9.11 6.44
CA SER A 153 22.63 -10.10 5.81
C SER A 153 22.05 -11.49 5.64
N ASN A 154 20.98 -11.84 6.40
CA ASN A 154 20.53 -13.25 6.51
C ASN A 154 19.13 -13.53 5.96
N PHE A 155 18.38 -12.52 5.59
CA PHE A 155 16.98 -12.70 5.13
C PHE A 155 16.74 -11.89 3.86
N GLU A 156 16.16 -12.53 2.85
CA GLU A 156 15.88 -11.87 1.57
C GLU A 156 14.74 -10.85 1.72
N PRO A 157 14.91 -9.66 1.15
CA PRO A 157 13.84 -8.68 1.05
C PRO A 157 12.75 -9.19 0.10
N TYR A 158 11.50 -8.84 0.40
CA TYR A 158 10.34 -9.13 -0.43
C TYR A 158 9.72 -7.83 -0.89
N LEU A 159 9.69 -7.58 -2.19
CA LEU A 159 9.06 -6.44 -2.81
C LEU A 159 7.53 -6.55 -2.66
N VAL A 160 6.93 -5.59 -1.98
CA VAL A 160 5.48 -5.53 -1.76
C VAL A 160 4.78 -4.71 -2.84
N SER A 161 5.32 -3.51 -3.15
CA SER A 161 4.74 -2.62 -4.14
C SER A 161 5.75 -1.60 -4.66
N ARG A 162 5.85 -1.46 -5.97
CA ARG A 162 6.58 -0.38 -6.65
C ARG A 162 5.79 0.93 -6.71
N ALA A 163 4.47 0.85 -6.59
CA ALA A 163 3.62 2.04 -6.59
C ALA A 163 3.78 2.89 -5.33
N ILE A 164 4.41 2.38 -4.26
CA ILE A 164 4.58 3.08 -2.99
C ILE A 164 6.04 3.45 -2.81
N GLN A 165 6.33 4.75 -2.84
CA GLN A 165 7.68 5.31 -2.72
C GLN A 165 7.97 5.94 -1.35
N GLY A 166 6.96 6.02 -0.48
CA GLY A 166 7.14 6.57 0.86
C GLY A 166 6.19 5.96 1.88
N ILE A 167 6.63 5.98 3.13
CA ILE A 167 5.85 5.56 4.28
C ILE A 167 6.10 6.51 5.45
N GLU A 168 5.03 7.04 6.02
CA GLU A 168 5.07 7.80 7.25
C GLU A 168 4.29 7.08 8.33
N ILE A 169 4.86 7.02 9.54
CA ILE A 169 4.27 6.32 10.68
C ILE A 169 4.16 7.28 11.85
N MET A 170 2.99 7.30 12.49
CA MET A 170 2.76 7.98 13.76
C MET A 170 2.13 7.03 14.75
N VAL A 171 2.49 7.20 16.01
CA VAL A 171 2.04 6.37 17.12
C VAL A 171 1.17 7.20 18.08
N TYR A 172 0.09 6.65 18.56
CA TYR A 172 -0.76 7.33 19.54
C TYR A 172 -0.24 7.17 20.95
N ASP A 173 0.16 8.27 21.60
CA ASP A 173 0.47 8.27 23.02
C ASP A 173 -0.80 8.50 23.84
N GLU A 174 -1.25 7.46 24.56
CA GLU A 174 -2.45 7.54 25.38
C GLU A 174 -2.33 8.44 26.60
N LYS A 175 -1.10 8.73 27.08
CA LYS A 175 -0.87 9.62 28.21
C LYS A 175 -1.02 11.08 27.81
N ALA A 176 -0.37 11.45 26.70
CA ALA A 176 -0.44 12.78 26.12
C ALA A 176 -1.75 13.01 25.32
N LYS A 177 -2.44 11.92 24.90
CA LYS A 177 -3.62 11.92 24.04
C LYS A 177 -3.36 12.55 22.67
N GLU A 178 -2.15 12.39 22.15
CA GLU A 178 -1.71 12.95 20.88
C GLU A 178 -0.98 11.92 20.02
N TRP A 179 -0.84 12.22 18.72
CA TRP A 179 -0.03 11.46 17.80
C TRP A 179 1.41 11.93 17.88
N THR A 180 2.35 10.99 18.06
CA THR A 180 3.79 11.26 18.11
C THR A 180 4.51 10.50 17.02
N ASP A 181 5.60 11.05 16.56
CA ASP A 181 6.52 10.47 15.58
C ASP A 181 7.68 9.69 16.22
N THR A 182 7.63 9.47 17.53
CA THR A 182 8.65 8.74 18.29
C THR A 182 8.05 7.66 19.19
N TRP A 183 8.76 6.53 19.33
CA TRP A 183 8.35 5.43 20.20
C TRP A 183 9.56 4.81 20.91
N GLU A 184 9.86 5.29 22.10
CA GLU A 184 11.00 4.83 22.88
C GLU A 184 10.70 3.63 23.81
N LYS A 185 9.43 3.25 23.94
CA LYS A 185 8.97 2.23 24.90
C LYS A 185 9.23 0.82 24.38
N LYS A 186 10.49 0.34 24.46
CA LYS A 186 10.88 -1.00 23.99
C LYS A 186 10.16 -2.18 24.68
N ASN A 187 9.53 -1.94 25.84
CA ASN A 187 8.81 -2.96 26.63
C ASN A 187 7.28 -2.86 26.48
N SER A 188 6.78 -2.25 25.45
CA SER A 188 5.35 -2.13 25.20
C SER A 188 5.07 -2.00 23.71
N VAL A 189 3.82 -2.22 23.34
CA VAL A 189 3.31 -2.04 22.00
C VAL A 189 2.34 -0.86 22.04
N PRO A 190 2.35 0.03 21.04
CA PRO A 190 1.37 1.11 20.96
C PRO A 190 -0.02 0.55 20.76
N THR A 191 -1.05 1.27 21.20
CA THR A 191 -2.45 0.84 21.05
C THR A 191 -3.01 1.13 19.70
N ARG A 192 -2.52 2.20 19.07
CA ARG A 192 -2.90 2.63 17.73
C ARG A 192 -1.71 3.21 16.99
N ILE A 193 -1.65 2.97 15.71
CA ILE A 193 -0.72 3.60 14.79
C ILE A 193 -1.48 4.21 13.62
N LYS A 194 -0.95 5.28 13.07
CA LYS A 194 -1.40 5.89 11.83
C LYS A 194 -0.31 5.69 10.80
N ILE A 195 -0.65 5.10 9.67
CA ILE A 195 0.26 4.88 8.55
C ILE A 195 -0.25 5.66 7.37
N SER A 196 0.65 6.42 6.73
CA SER A 196 0.41 7.09 5.47
C SER A 196 1.38 6.54 4.44
N LEU A 197 0.86 6.01 3.33
CA LEU A 197 1.63 5.54 2.19
C LEU A 197 1.58 6.59 1.10
N PHE A 198 2.72 6.88 0.49
CA PHE A 198 2.88 7.88 -0.55
C PHE A 198 3.14 7.19 -1.88
N ALA A 199 2.23 7.39 -2.84
CA ALA A 199 2.41 7.01 -4.23
C ALA A 199 2.72 8.28 -5.05
N PRO A 200 3.67 8.24 -5.99
CA PRO A 200 3.95 9.37 -6.85
C PRO A 200 2.75 9.68 -7.74
N SER A 201 2.55 10.95 -8.08
CA SER A 201 1.64 11.33 -9.16
C SER A 201 2.34 11.15 -10.51
N GLU A 202 1.58 10.88 -11.58
CA GLU A 202 2.10 10.77 -12.95
C GLU A 202 2.87 12.00 -13.42
N LYS A 203 2.58 13.17 -12.86
CA LYS A 203 3.26 14.41 -13.18
C LYS A 203 4.13 14.85 -12.01
N GLU A 204 5.38 15.19 -12.30
CA GLU A 204 6.36 15.64 -11.30
C GLU A 204 5.90 16.83 -10.45
N ASP A 205 5.02 17.70 -10.99
CA ASP A 205 4.51 18.91 -10.35
C ASP A 205 3.20 18.69 -9.58
N GLU A 206 2.60 17.50 -9.60
CA GLU A 206 1.38 17.19 -8.85
C GLU A 206 1.69 16.66 -7.45
N GLU A 207 0.78 16.92 -6.50
CA GLU A 207 0.89 16.36 -5.15
C GLU A 207 0.79 14.82 -5.18
N PRO A 208 1.54 14.13 -4.32
CA PRO A 208 1.48 12.67 -4.25
C PRO A 208 0.09 12.19 -3.79
N ILE A 209 -0.29 11.01 -4.23
CA ILE A 209 -1.48 10.35 -3.70
C ILE A 209 -1.12 9.75 -2.34
N VAL A 210 -1.86 10.14 -1.29
CA VAL A 210 -1.59 9.70 0.08
C VAL A 210 -2.72 8.81 0.59
N PHE A 211 -2.38 7.58 0.94
CA PHE A 211 -3.29 6.61 1.55
C PHE A 211 -3.03 6.56 3.05
N THR A 212 -3.97 7.05 3.85
CA THR A 212 -3.80 7.06 5.32
C THR A 212 -4.78 6.11 5.99
N ARG A 213 -4.28 5.30 6.94
CA ARG A 213 -5.10 4.41 7.77
C ARG A 213 -4.66 4.43 9.23
N ILE A 214 -5.64 4.45 10.13
CA ILE A 214 -5.43 4.24 11.56
C ILE A 214 -5.72 2.76 11.87
N ILE A 215 -4.77 2.10 12.54
CA ILE A 215 -4.83 0.68 12.85
C ILE A 215 -4.73 0.51 14.36
N ASP A 216 -5.69 -0.17 14.94
CA ASP A 216 -5.66 -0.61 16.34
C ASP A 216 -4.73 -1.83 16.47
N ILE A 217 -3.98 -1.91 17.59
CA ILE A 217 -3.15 -3.07 17.90
C ILE A 217 -3.75 -3.78 19.14
N PRO A 218 -4.52 -4.86 18.96
CA PRO A 218 -5.33 -5.47 20.02
C PRO A 218 -4.50 -5.98 21.20
N VAL A 219 -3.31 -6.53 20.93
CA VAL A 219 -2.41 -7.07 21.97
C VAL A 219 -2.00 -6.00 23.00
N ALA A 220 -1.89 -4.75 22.61
CA ALA A 220 -1.55 -3.66 23.52
C ALA A 220 -2.59 -3.45 24.64
N LYS A 221 -3.88 -3.64 24.33
CA LYS A 221 -4.98 -3.59 25.30
C LYS A 221 -4.90 -4.74 26.31
N SER A 222 -4.55 -5.94 25.84
CA SER A 222 -4.40 -7.15 26.69
C SER A 222 -3.25 -7.04 27.67
N VAL A 223 -2.12 -6.48 27.24
CA VAL A 223 -0.93 -6.25 28.09
C VAL A 223 -1.27 -5.28 29.23
N LYS A 224 -1.99 -4.19 28.94
CA LYS A 224 -2.43 -3.23 29.95
C LYS A 224 -3.36 -3.84 30.99
N LEU A 225 -4.29 -4.70 30.59
CA LEU A 225 -5.19 -5.39 31.52
C LEU A 225 -4.43 -6.32 32.47
N ARG A 226 -3.40 -7.03 32.00
CA ARG A 226 -2.55 -7.89 32.84
C ARG A 226 -1.72 -7.09 33.85
N LEU A 227 -1.20 -5.94 33.48
CA LEU A 227 -0.44 -5.07 34.33
C LEU A 227 -1.33 -4.41 35.42
N LYS A 228 -2.60 -4.13 35.11
CA LYS A 228 -3.56 -3.53 36.04
C LYS A 228 -4.12 -4.52 37.08
N ASN A 229 -4.17 -5.82 36.72
CA ASN A 229 -4.60 -6.92 37.59
C ASN A 229 -3.52 -8.01 37.65
N PRO A 230 -2.43 -7.81 38.42
CA PRO A 230 -1.46 -8.87 38.61
C PRO A 230 -2.17 -10.03 39.33
N THR A 231 -2.33 -11.15 38.68
CA THR A 231 -2.85 -12.37 39.23
C THR A 231 -2.03 -12.68 40.48
N LYS A 232 -2.64 -12.63 41.68
CA LYS A 232 -2.04 -13.12 42.90
C LYS A 232 -1.71 -14.60 42.73
N THR A 233 -0.49 -14.90 42.37
CA THR A 233 0.03 -16.27 42.34
C THR A 233 -0.14 -16.81 43.74
N SER A 234 -1.01 -17.81 43.91
CA SER A 234 -1.23 -18.46 45.17
C SER A 234 0.11 -19.02 45.68
N ARG A 235 0.66 -18.40 46.69
CA ARG A 235 1.81 -18.92 47.45
C ARG A 235 1.48 -20.33 47.89
N GLY A 236 2.29 -21.28 47.43
CA GLY A 236 2.18 -22.67 47.71
C GLY A 236 1.99 -22.99 49.20
N ARG A 237 1.00 -23.80 49.49
CA ARG A 237 0.80 -24.47 50.77
C ARG A 237 2.08 -25.24 51.13
N ARG A 238 2.80 -24.75 52.12
CA ARG A 238 3.85 -25.52 52.77
C ARG A 238 3.20 -26.72 53.45
N ILE A 239 3.35 -27.91 52.90
CA ILE A 239 2.99 -29.14 53.57
C ILE A 239 4.01 -29.36 54.68
N LYS A 240 3.56 -29.21 55.94
CA LYS A 240 4.33 -29.65 57.13
C LYS A 240 4.12 -31.17 57.21
N SER A 241 5.17 -31.95 56.94
CA SER A 241 5.25 -33.37 57.35
C SER A 241 5.46 -33.45 58.84
N LYS A 242 4.61 -34.21 59.50
CA LYS A 242 4.86 -34.78 60.83
C LYS A 242 5.67 -36.03 60.68
#